data_67906ca912bbdecf7c949d5194c4eb7e
#
_entry.id   67906ca912bbdecf7c949d5194c4eb7e
#
_cell.length_a   1.000
_cell.length_b   1.000
_cell.length_c   1.000
_cell.angle_alpha   90.00
_cell.angle_beta   90.00
_cell.angle_gamma   90.00
#
_symmetry.space_group_name_H-M   'P 1'
#
loop_
_entity.id
_entity.type
_entity.pdbx_description
1 polymer ?
#
loop_
_entity_poly.entity_id
_entity_poly.type
_entity_poly.pdbx_seq_one_letter_code
_entity_poly.pdbx_strand_id
1 'polypeptide(L)'
;FGTHRADVANVIPPQRAGAIAAAAGVADRSGWCPIDPVTLESRLRPGIHVIGDAAIAGAMPKSAFAANAQAKACAAAVAALLRDAVPAEPRLINTCYSLI
;
A
#
# COMPACT_ATOMS: atom_id res chain seq x y z
N PHE A 1 -21.23 9.82 -18.79
CA PHE A 1 -19.99 9.51 -19.51
C PHE A 1 -20.02 10.27 -20.83
N GLY A 2 -18.97 11.03 -21.14
CA GLY A 2 -18.85 11.80 -22.36
C GLY A 2 -17.92 11.15 -23.39
N THR A 3 -18.07 11.54 -24.66
CA THR A 3 -17.13 11.17 -25.71
C THR A 3 -16.08 12.26 -25.85
N HIS A 4 -14.82 11.90 -25.82
CA HIS A 4 -13.70 12.79 -26.01
C HIS A 4 -13.00 12.47 -27.34
N ARG A 5 -12.63 13.51 -28.10
CA ARG A 5 -11.80 13.38 -29.30
C ARG A 5 -10.45 14.03 -29.05
N ALA A 6 -9.37 13.33 -29.38
CA ALA A 6 -8.01 13.83 -29.23
C ALA A 6 -7.12 13.20 -30.30
N ASP A 7 -6.11 13.93 -30.77
CA ASP A 7 -5.09 13.39 -31.68
C ASP A 7 -4.15 12.43 -30.93
N VAL A 8 -3.94 12.68 -29.63
CA VAL A 8 -3.19 11.81 -28.72
C VAL A 8 -3.92 11.75 -27.39
N ALA A 9 -4.09 10.55 -26.84
CA ALA A 9 -4.71 10.35 -25.53
C ALA A 9 -3.80 9.53 -24.62
N ASN A 10 -3.53 10.04 -23.41
CA ASN A 10 -2.93 9.28 -22.32
C ASN A 10 -4.04 8.87 -21.36
N VAL A 11 -4.36 7.57 -21.36
CA VAL A 11 -5.46 7.03 -20.55
C VAL A 11 -4.90 6.25 -19.38
N ILE A 12 -5.27 6.69 -18.16
CA ILE A 12 -4.96 5.96 -16.93
C ILE A 12 -6.22 5.22 -16.49
N PRO A 13 -6.28 3.89 -16.67
CA PRO A 13 -7.45 3.11 -16.29
C PRO A 13 -7.58 3.01 -14.75
N PRO A 14 -8.76 2.67 -14.21
CA PRO A 14 -8.92 2.33 -12.81
C PRO A 14 -7.94 1.24 -12.38
N GLN A 15 -7.29 1.45 -11.23
CA GLN A 15 -6.26 0.56 -10.72
C GLN A 15 -6.74 -0.25 -9.51
N ARG A 16 -6.11 -1.36 -9.26
CA ARG A 16 -6.33 -2.23 -8.11
C ARG A 16 -5.03 -2.96 -7.76
N ALA A 17 -4.99 -3.57 -6.59
CA ALA A 17 -3.88 -4.43 -6.20
C ALA A 17 -3.71 -5.59 -7.20
N GLY A 18 -2.50 -6.09 -7.32
CA GLY A 18 -2.20 -7.21 -8.21
C GLY A 18 -3.02 -8.46 -7.87
N ALA A 19 -3.19 -9.35 -8.85
CA ALA A 19 -4.03 -10.57 -8.71
C ALA A 19 -3.62 -11.45 -7.50
N ILE A 20 -2.36 -11.44 -7.11
CA ILE A 20 -1.85 -12.15 -5.93
C ILE A 20 -2.53 -11.69 -4.64
N ALA A 21 -2.90 -10.42 -4.51
CA ALA A 21 -3.58 -9.90 -3.33
C ALA A 21 -4.98 -10.50 -3.17
N ALA A 22 -5.71 -10.64 -4.27
CA ALA A 22 -7.01 -11.31 -4.28
C ALA A 22 -6.88 -12.82 -4.01
N ALA A 23 -5.91 -13.49 -4.65
CA ALA A 23 -5.65 -14.92 -4.46
C ALA A 23 -5.24 -15.25 -3.01
N ALA A 24 -4.45 -14.39 -2.37
CA ALA A 24 -4.06 -14.52 -0.98
C ALA A 24 -5.18 -14.12 0.01
N GLY A 25 -6.29 -13.56 -0.47
CA GLY A 25 -7.41 -13.12 0.36
C GLY A 25 -7.08 -11.90 1.23
N VAL A 26 -6.11 -11.07 0.81
CA VAL A 26 -5.73 -9.84 1.53
C VAL A 26 -6.32 -8.58 0.92
N ALA A 27 -6.91 -8.65 -0.28
CA ALA A 27 -7.68 -7.56 -0.87
C ALA A 27 -9.13 -7.60 -0.45
N ASP A 28 -9.73 -6.45 -0.17
CA ASP A 28 -11.16 -6.28 0.11
C ASP A 28 -11.97 -6.04 -1.17
N ARG A 29 -13.26 -5.65 -1.00
CA ARG A 29 -14.16 -5.36 -2.13
C ARG A 29 -13.73 -4.15 -2.96
N SER A 30 -12.89 -3.27 -2.45
CA SER A 30 -12.32 -2.14 -3.20
C SER A 30 -11.23 -2.58 -4.17
N GLY A 31 -10.74 -3.81 -4.03
CA GLY A 31 -9.59 -4.34 -4.76
C GLY A 31 -8.25 -3.93 -4.18
N TRP A 32 -8.23 -3.33 -2.98
CA TRP A 32 -7.02 -2.92 -2.26
C TRP A 32 -6.90 -3.67 -0.94
N CYS A 33 -5.72 -3.62 -0.30
CA CYS A 33 -5.40 -4.38 0.89
C CYS A 33 -5.52 -3.52 2.15
N PRO A 34 -6.55 -3.70 2.99
CA PRO A 34 -6.63 -3.03 4.28
C PRO A 34 -5.57 -3.58 5.24
N ILE A 35 -4.83 -2.66 5.87
CA ILE A 35 -3.71 -2.99 6.75
C ILE A 35 -3.83 -2.29 8.10
N ASP A 36 -3.13 -2.80 9.09
CA ASP A 36 -2.86 -2.09 10.33
C ASP A 36 -1.80 -1.00 10.08
N PRO A 37 -2.02 0.25 10.53
CA PRO A 37 -1.12 1.35 10.20
C PRO A 37 0.23 1.30 10.93
N VAL A 38 0.34 0.50 12.01
CA VAL A 38 1.58 0.37 12.79
C VAL A 38 2.42 -0.79 12.29
N THR A 39 1.79 -1.95 12.09
CA THR A 39 2.48 -3.18 11.73
C THR A 39 2.50 -3.46 10.24
N LEU A 40 1.64 -2.79 9.46
CA LEU A 40 1.37 -3.07 8.04
C LEU A 40 0.84 -4.50 7.80
N GLU A 41 0.37 -5.15 8.86
CA GLU A 41 -0.26 -6.46 8.77
C GLU A 41 -1.66 -6.34 8.13
N SER A 42 -2.01 -7.31 7.30
CA SER A 42 -3.33 -7.39 6.68
C SER A 42 -4.42 -7.54 7.74
N ARG A 43 -5.46 -6.73 7.66
CA ARG A 43 -6.64 -6.86 8.51
C ARG A 43 -7.52 -8.07 8.15
N LEU A 44 -7.25 -8.72 7.02
CA LEU A 44 -8.03 -9.86 6.52
C LEU A 44 -7.33 -11.19 6.74
N ARG A 45 -6.01 -11.20 6.82
CA ARG A 45 -5.19 -12.41 6.97
C ARG A 45 -4.04 -12.16 7.94
N PRO A 46 -4.14 -12.65 9.18
CA PRO A 46 -3.04 -12.54 10.15
C PRO A 46 -1.74 -13.19 9.64
N GLY A 47 -0.61 -12.61 10.02
CA GLY A 47 0.71 -13.07 9.63
C GLY A 47 1.14 -12.66 8.22
N ILE A 48 0.30 -11.96 7.47
CA ILE A 48 0.64 -11.43 6.14
C ILE A 48 0.72 -9.91 6.21
N HIS A 49 1.85 -9.35 5.83
CA HIS A 49 2.07 -7.92 5.77
C HIS A 49 2.03 -7.44 4.32
N VAL A 50 1.41 -6.27 4.08
CA VAL A 50 1.26 -5.70 2.75
C VAL A 50 1.79 -4.27 2.75
N ILE A 51 2.66 -3.97 1.79
CA ILE A 51 3.29 -2.65 1.61
C ILE A 51 3.15 -2.16 0.18
N GLY A 52 3.48 -0.90 -0.04
CA GLY A 52 3.46 -0.27 -1.35
C GLY A 52 2.06 0.00 -1.86
N ASP A 53 1.92 0.08 -3.17
CA ASP A 53 0.71 0.55 -3.83
C ASP A 53 -0.53 -0.32 -3.57
N ALA A 54 -0.35 -1.60 -3.24
CA ALA A 54 -1.44 -2.50 -2.92
C ALA A 54 -2.12 -2.17 -1.58
N ALA A 55 -1.40 -1.56 -0.64
CA ALA A 55 -1.88 -1.29 0.71
C ALA A 55 -2.78 -0.05 0.78
N ILE A 56 -3.81 -0.13 1.63
CA ILE A 56 -4.59 1.05 2.07
C ILE A 56 -3.86 1.65 3.27
N ALA A 57 -2.88 2.51 3.01
CA ALA A 57 -2.01 3.12 4.02
C ALA A 57 -2.45 4.53 4.43
N GLY A 58 -3.75 4.77 4.54
CA GLY A 58 -4.31 6.06 4.95
C GLY A 58 -3.96 7.18 3.97
N ALA A 59 -3.38 8.27 4.49
CA ALA A 59 -3.00 9.45 3.68
C ALA A 59 -1.69 9.26 2.87
N MET A 60 -0.99 8.14 3.02
CA MET A 60 0.23 7.88 2.26
C MET A 60 -0.08 7.71 0.78
N PRO A 61 0.59 8.45 -0.12
CA PRO A 61 0.39 8.29 -1.55
C PRO A 61 1.01 6.97 -2.04
N LYS A 62 0.51 6.50 -3.17
CA LYS A 62 1.06 5.34 -3.87
C LYS A 62 2.29 5.79 -4.67
N SER A 63 3.47 5.61 -4.07
CA SER A 63 4.75 6.00 -4.67
C SER A 63 5.88 5.06 -4.23
N ALA A 64 6.93 4.99 -5.02
CA ALA A 64 8.11 4.20 -4.69
C ALA A 64 8.77 4.68 -3.38
N PHE A 65 8.76 5.98 -3.12
CA PHE A 65 9.30 6.55 -1.88
C PHE A 65 8.48 6.10 -0.66
N ALA A 66 7.15 6.19 -0.75
CA ALA A 66 6.25 5.71 0.30
C ALA A 66 6.42 4.20 0.52
N ALA A 67 6.49 3.41 -0.54
CA ALA A 67 6.71 1.96 -0.47
C ALA A 67 8.04 1.62 0.24
N ASN A 68 9.11 2.35 -0.04
CA ASN A 68 10.40 2.16 0.64
C ASN A 68 10.31 2.48 2.14
N ALA A 69 9.64 3.57 2.51
CA ALA A 69 9.42 3.92 3.92
C ALA A 69 8.58 2.84 4.64
N GLN A 70 7.51 2.38 4.00
CA GLN A 70 6.68 1.29 4.51
C GLN A 70 7.46 -0.02 4.66
N ALA A 71 8.34 -0.36 3.72
CA ALA A 71 9.16 -1.58 3.79
C ALA A 71 10.06 -1.60 5.03
N LYS A 72 10.69 -0.47 5.35
CA LYS A 72 11.54 -0.33 6.55
C LYS A 72 10.73 -0.44 7.83
N ALA A 73 9.57 0.22 7.88
CA ALA A 73 8.66 0.16 9.02
C ALA A 73 8.13 -1.27 9.22
N CYS A 74 7.70 -1.92 8.14
CA CYS A 74 7.23 -3.30 8.16
C CYS A 74 8.32 -4.28 8.67
N ALA A 75 9.54 -4.16 8.17
CA ALA A 75 10.63 -5.00 8.63
C ALA A 75 10.90 -4.85 10.13
N ALA A 76 10.86 -3.61 10.65
CA ALA A 76 11.03 -3.36 12.08
C ALA A 76 9.86 -3.93 12.89
N ALA A 77 8.62 -3.78 12.41
CA ALA A 77 7.44 -4.33 13.06
C ALA A 77 7.46 -5.85 13.11
N VAL A 78 7.75 -6.52 11.99
CA VAL A 78 7.88 -7.99 11.93
C VAL A 78 8.97 -8.48 12.88
N ALA A 79 10.14 -7.82 12.89
CA ALA A 79 11.22 -8.18 13.81
C ALA A 79 10.85 -8.00 15.29
N ALA A 80 10.01 -7.03 15.62
CA ALA A 80 9.48 -6.86 16.98
C ALA A 80 8.48 -7.97 17.33
N LEU A 81 7.51 -8.23 16.45
CA LEU A 81 6.50 -9.27 16.63
C LEU A 81 7.11 -10.67 16.81
N LEU A 82 8.16 -11.02 16.06
CA LEU A 82 8.87 -12.29 16.19
C LEU A 82 9.62 -12.44 17.52
N ARG A 83 9.77 -11.36 18.28
CA ARG A 83 10.39 -11.36 19.62
C ARG A 83 9.38 -11.09 20.72
N ASP A 84 8.10 -11.20 20.43
CA ASP A 84 6.99 -10.87 21.35
C ASP A 84 7.10 -9.44 21.92
N ALA A 85 7.71 -8.52 21.17
CA ALA A 85 7.84 -7.11 21.52
C ALA A 85 6.75 -6.27 20.85
N VAL A 86 6.38 -5.16 21.47
CA VAL A 86 5.42 -4.21 20.91
C VAL A 86 6.11 -3.42 19.79
N PRO A 87 5.57 -3.43 18.55
CA PRO A 87 6.10 -2.61 17.48
C PRO A 87 6.00 -1.11 17.80
N ALA A 88 7.05 -0.36 17.45
CA ALA A 88 7.03 1.09 17.57
C ALA A 88 6.15 1.71 16.47
N GLU A 89 5.49 2.81 16.79
CA GLU A 89 4.73 3.57 15.82
C GLU A 89 5.66 4.10 14.70
N PRO A 90 5.38 3.79 13.42
CA PRO A 90 6.28 4.13 12.33
C PRO A 90 6.20 5.62 11.97
N ARG A 91 7.35 6.22 11.68
CA ARG A 91 7.41 7.52 11.01
C ARG A 91 7.44 7.29 9.50
N LEU A 92 6.27 7.43 8.87
CA LEU A 92 6.14 7.30 7.42
C LEU A 92 6.24 8.69 6.79
N ILE A 93 7.19 8.87 5.88
CA ILE A 93 7.40 10.09 5.12
C ILE A 93 7.26 9.81 3.63
N ASN A 94 6.83 10.81 2.89
CA ASN A 94 6.80 10.78 1.44
C ASN A 94 7.35 12.09 0.88
N THR A 95 8.08 11.98 -0.23
CA THR A 95 8.47 13.11 -1.06
C THR A 95 8.03 12.83 -2.48
N CYS A 96 7.27 13.75 -3.05
CA CYS A 96 6.80 13.68 -4.42
C CYS A 96 7.37 14.87 -5.19
N TYR A 97 7.96 14.61 -6.35
CA TYR A 97 8.42 15.62 -7.29
C TYR A 97 7.49 15.62 -8.49
N SER A 98 7.00 16.79 -8.88
CA SER A 98 6.30 16.98 -10.15
C SER A 98 6.94 18.12 -10.93
N LEU A 99 7.09 17.94 -12.24
CA LEU A 99 7.43 19.02 -13.17
C LEU A 99 6.15 19.78 -13.47
N ILE A 100 6.18 21.07 -13.26
CA ILE A 100 5.08 21.98 -13.56
C ILE A 100 5.39 22.67 -14.88
#